data_caf65a677b9546e1b4e96d7724a4ddba
#
_entry.id   caf65a677b9546e1b4e96d7724a4ddba
#
_cell.length_a   1.000
_cell.length_b   1.000
_cell.length_c   1.000
_cell.angle_alpha   90.00
_cell.angle_beta   90.00
_cell.angle_gamma   90.00
#
_symmetry.space_group_name_H-M   'P 1'
#
loop_
_entity.id
_entity.type
_entity.pdbx_description
1 polymer ?
#
loop_
_entity_poly.entity_id
_entity_poly.type
_entity_poly.pdbx_seq_one_letter_code
_entity_poly.pdbx_strand_id
1 'polypeptide(L)'
;MSAGLILNSDEGLESVSLEKIRQSNPVPIYAIGPSLRRLSSPSYCKLEERTCLNWLDKQKVNSVLYVSFGSIAAISEYVFMEIASGLVMSGIPYVWVVRTGLVSGVEFADLLTRTSEEIVSQRGCVVEWAPQQEILAHSSIGGFWTHSGWNSTFESLCEGVPMICSPNFGDQMVNARYVCDVWHVGIHMEGNFEKIEIAGAIRRLMEEDEGKDLRENAAIIKRKIEESSESGGCSSLHLQNLFSHIASVG
;
A
#
# COMPACT_ATOMS: atom_id res chain seq x y z
N MET A 1 -7.56 12.71 -31.05
CA MET A 1 -7.53 11.26 -30.75
C MET A 1 -6.33 11.01 -29.89
N SER A 2 -6.40 10.05 -28.94
CA SER A 2 -5.22 9.68 -28.14
C SER A 2 -4.19 8.97 -29.01
N ALA A 3 -2.91 9.30 -28.86
CA ALA A 3 -1.82 8.67 -29.59
C ALA A 3 -1.35 7.35 -28.94
N GLY A 4 -1.72 7.08 -27.70
CA GLY A 4 -1.40 5.88 -26.93
C GLY A 4 -1.95 5.93 -25.52
N LEU A 5 -1.89 4.80 -24.80
CA LEU A 5 -2.24 4.67 -23.40
C LEU A 5 -1.01 4.32 -22.56
N ILE A 6 -0.81 5.04 -21.47
CA ILE A 6 0.25 4.79 -20.50
C ILE A 6 -0.43 4.24 -19.23
N LEU A 7 -0.02 3.06 -18.79
CA LEU A 7 -0.58 2.40 -17.62
C LEU A 7 0.51 2.19 -16.56
N ASN A 8 0.18 2.54 -15.32
CA ASN A 8 0.98 2.19 -14.14
C ASN A 8 0.67 0.73 -13.75
N SER A 9 1.15 -0.19 -14.56
CA SER A 9 0.89 -1.62 -14.48
C SER A 9 2.15 -2.39 -14.88
N ASP A 10 2.22 -3.66 -14.52
CA ASP A 10 3.32 -4.56 -14.85
C ASP A 10 2.81 -5.77 -15.63
N GLU A 11 3.49 -6.13 -16.72
CA GLU A 11 3.12 -7.24 -17.59
C GLU A 11 3.11 -8.59 -16.84
N GLY A 12 4.04 -8.78 -15.91
CA GLY A 12 4.14 -10.00 -15.12
C GLY A 12 2.99 -10.19 -14.12
N LEU A 13 2.31 -9.10 -13.74
CA LEU A 13 1.20 -9.12 -12.79
C LEU A 13 -0.16 -9.16 -13.49
N GLU A 14 -0.32 -8.40 -14.57
CA GLU A 14 -1.62 -8.09 -15.16
C GLU A 14 -1.70 -8.47 -16.65
N SER A 15 -0.90 -9.43 -17.13
CA SER A 15 -0.80 -9.83 -18.54
C SER A 15 -2.18 -10.09 -19.18
N VAL A 16 -3.06 -10.82 -18.50
CA VAL A 16 -4.41 -11.15 -19.00
C VAL A 16 -5.27 -9.90 -19.17
N SER A 17 -5.21 -8.96 -18.23
CA SER A 17 -5.95 -7.71 -18.29
C SER A 17 -5.41 -6.79 -19.36
N LEU A 18 -4.09 -6.68 -19.46
CA LEU A 18 -3.39 -5.88 -20.48
C LEU A 18 -3.68 -6.40 -21.88
N GLU A 19 -3.70 -7.71 -22.08
CA GLU A 19 -4.05 -8.32 -23.37
C GLU A 19 -5.49 -7.98 -23.79
N LYS A 20 -6.46 -8.06 -22.89
CA LYS A 20 -7.84 -7.64 -23.17
C LYS A 20 -7.95 -6.16 -23.51
N ILE A 21 -7.18 -5.31 -22.84
CA ILE A 21 -7.14 -3.88 -23.15
C ILE A 21 -6.56 -3.65 -24.54
N ARG A 22 -5.49 -4.35 -24.93
CA ARG A 22 -4.89 -4.29 -26.28
C ARG A 22 -5.88 -4.69 -27.37
N GLN A 23 -6.64 -5.76 -27.14
CA GLN A 23 -7.65 -6.22 -28.10
C GLN A 23 -8.81 -5.22 -28.29
N SER A 24 -9.11 -4.44 -27.27
CA SER A 24 -10.23 -3.49 -27.25
C SER A 24 -9.84 -2.07 -27.68
N ASN A 25 -8.54 -1.78 -27.83
CA ASN A 25 -8.06 -0.44 -28.14
C ASN A 25 -7.19 -0.41 -29.38
N PRO A 26 -7.46 0.53 -30.32
CA PRO A 26 -6.68 0.64 -31.57
C PRO A 26 -5.33 1.37 -31.39
N VAL A 27 -5.04 1.88 -30.19
CA VAL A 27 -3.81 2.62 -29.90
C VAL A 27 -2.80 1.78 -29.11
N PRO A 28 -1.50 2.04 -29.24
CA PRO A 28 -0.49 1.31 -28.50
C PRO A 28 -0.63 1.52 -26.99
N ILE A 29 -0.29 0.48 -26.21
CA ILE A 29 -0.41 0.46 -24.76
C ILE A 29 0.96 0.22 -24.15
N TYR A 30 1.34 1.07 -23.22
CA TYR A 30 2.62 1.07 -22.53
C TYR A 30 2.40 0.81 -21.02
N ALA A 31 2.63 -0.42 -20.60
CA ALA A 31 2.65 -0.82 -19.18
C ALA A 31 4.04 -0.52 -18.60
N ILE A 32 4.22 0.64 -17.99
CA ILE A 32 5.52 1.15 -17.54
C ILE A 32 5.67 1.17 -16.01
N GLY A 33 4.85 0.41 -15.30
CA GLY A 33 4.97 0.30 -13.84
C GLY A 33 6.28 -0.38 -13.41
N PRO A 34 6.77 -0.08 -12.22
CA PRO A 34 6.34 0.94 -11.26
C PRO A 34 6.87 2.35 -11.60
N SER A 35 6.03 3.16 -12.23
CA SER A 35 6.43 4.49 -12.72
C SER A 35 6.86 5.42 -11.59
N LEU A 36 6.18 5.36 -10.45
CA LEU A 36 6.43 6.24 -9.30
C LEU A 36 7.81 5.99 -8.68
N ARG A 37 8.27 4.75 -8.66
CA ARG A 37 9.59 4.38 -8.11
C ARG A 37 10.75 5.00 -8.90
N ARG A 38 10.56 5.20 -10.21
CA ARG A 38 11.56 5.80 -11.10
C ARG A 38 11.62 7.33 -11.01
N LEU A 39 10.53 7.94 -10.55
CA LEU A 39 10.39 9.39 -10.42
C LEU A 39 10.69 9.90 -9.01
N SER A 40 11.00 9.02 -8.07
CA SER A 40 11.31 9.39 -6.69
C SER A 40 12.63 10.15 -6.64
N SER A 41 12.54 11.46 -6.86
CA SER A 41 13.52 12.39 -6.29
C SER A 41 13.42 12.29 -4.76
N PRO A 42 14.53 12.43 -4.03
CA PRO A 42 14.46 12.52 -2.57
C PRO A 42 13.43 13.59 -2.23
N SER A 43 12.30 13.17 -1.69
CA SER A 43 11.25 14.09 -1.26
C SER A 43 11.91 15.09 -0.34
N TYR A 44 11.63 16.39 -0.53
CA TYR A 44 11.89 17.40 0.49
C TYR A 44 10.96 17.08 1.68
N CYS A 45 11.32 16.04 2.43
CA CYS A 45 10.59 15.63 3.62
C CYS A 45 10.61 16.77 4.63
N LYS A 46 9.45 17.25 5.02
CA LYS A 46 9.31 18.15 6.18
C LYS A 46 9.89 17.45 7.41
N LEU A 47 10.37 18.22 8.38
CA LEU A 47 11.01 17.69 9.60
C LEU A 47 10.11 16.68 10.34
N GLU A 48 8.80 16.89 10.31
CA GLU A 48 7.74 16.03 10.89
C GLU A 48 7.66 14.66 10.21
N GLU A 49 7.93 14.59 8.92
CA GLU A 49 7.89 13.36 8.11
C GLU A 49 9.02 12.38 8.49
N ARG A 50 10.13 12.88 9.01
CA ARG A 50 11.26 12.05 9.49
C ARG A 50 11.01 11.42 10.84
N THR A 51 10.04 11.88 11.59
CA THR A 51 9.73 11.36 12.94
C THR A 51 9.34 9.88 12.88
N CYS A 52 8.51 9.48 11.93
CA CYS A 52 8.09 8.08 11.78
C CYS A 52 9.24 7.19 11.29
N LEU A 53 10.11 7.66 10.38
CA LEU A 53 11.29 6.91 9.93
C LEU A 53 12.30 6.69 11.07
N ASN A 54 12.60 7.74 11.85
CA ASN A 54 13.46 7.63 13.03
C ASN A 54 12.87 6.71 14.11
N TRP A 55 11.55 6.58 14.18
CA TRP A 55 10.88 5.63 15.07
C TRP A 55 11.00 4.20 14.52
N LEU A 56 10.86 4.01 13.21
CA LEU A 56 11.02 2.72 12.52
C LEU A 56 12.44 2.16 12.66
N ASP A 57 13.47 3.02 12.61
CA ASP A 57 14.88 2.63 12.80
C ASP A 57 15.14 1.90 14.13
N LYS A 58 14.28 2.11 15.12
CA LYS A 58 14.38 1.48 16.45
C LYS A 58 13.63 0.17 16.56
N GLN A 59 12.88 -0.21 15.52
CA GLN A 59 12.05 -1.41 15.50
C GLN A 59 12.82 -2.61 14.93
N LYS A 60 12.35 -3.80 15.26
CA LYS A 60 12.91 -5.03 14.69
C LYS A 60 12.47 -5.20 13.24
N VAL A 61 13.25 -5.93 12.47
CA VAL A 61 12.91 -6.30 11.08
C VAL A 61 11.55 -7.01 11.04
N ASN A 62 10.69 -6.63 10.08
CA ASN A 62 9.35 -7.21 9.84
C ASN A 62 8.42 -7.21 11.06
N SER A 63 8.59 -6.26 12.00
CA SER A 63 7.81 -6.23 13.24
C SER A 63 6.71 -5.16 13.30
N VAL A 64 6.66 -4.25 12.33
CA VAL A 64 5.76 -3.09 12.34
C VAL A 64 4.69 -3.24 11.28
N LEU A 65 3.43 -2.96 11.66
CA LEU A 65 2.31 -2.79 10.74
C LEU A 65 2.23 -1.32 10.29
N TYR A 66 2.25 -1.07 9.00
CA TYR A 66 1.89 0.22 8.43
C TYR A 66 0.38 0.27 8.20
N VAL A 67 -0.28 1.39 8.52
CA VAL A 67 -1.74 1.57 8.37
C VAL A 67 -2.02 2.87 7.65
N SER A 68 -2.67 2.80 6.48
CA SER A 68 -3.08 3.98 5.70
C SER A 68 -4.29 3.66 4.82
N PHE A 69 -5.36 4.43 4.98
CA PHE A 69 -6.59 4.29 4.19
C PHE A 69 -6.70 5.28 3.01
N GLY A 70 -5.57 5.82 2.57
CA GLY A 70 -5.50 6.74 1.44
C GLY A 70 -6.03 8.15 1.75
N SER A 71 -6.26 8.92 0.69
CA SER A 71 -6.55 10.36 0.82
C SER A 71 -8.04 10.72 0.74
N ILE A 72 -8.93 9.81 0.38
CA ILE A 72 -10.32 10.11 0.01
C ILE A 72 -11.32 9.52 1.02
N ALA A 73 -11.09 8.30 1.51
CA ALA A 73 -12.03 7.63 2.40
C ALA A 73 -12.19 8.37 3.74
N ALA A 74 -13.43 8.56 4.16
CA ALA A 74 -13.76 9.02 5.50
C ALA A 74 -14.44 7.89 6.27
N ILE A 75 -14.16 7.80 7.56
CA ILE A 75 -14.75 6.81 8.47
C ILE A 75 -15.53 7.50 9.57
N SER A 76 -16.46 6.78 10.21
CA SER A 76 -17.14 7.28 11.41
C SER A 76 -16.20 7.28 12.62
N GLU A 77 -16.52 8.10 13.62
CA GLU A 77 -15.77 8.11 14.88
C GLU A 77 -15.79 6.73 15.57
N TYR A 78 -16.92 6.01 15.49
CA TYR A 78 -17.02 4.65 15.99
C TYR A 78 -15.99 3.71 15.35
N VAL A 79 -15.92 3.70 14.02
CA VAL A 79 -14.95 2.86 13.27
C VAL A 79 -13.52 3.26 13.61
N PHE A 80 -13.23 4.56 13.74
CA PHE A 80 -11.93 5.05 14.18
C PHE A 80 -11.52 4.48 15.55
N MET A 81 -12.42 4.49 16.52
CA MET A 81 -12.17 3.96 17.86
C MET A 81 -12.00 2.44 17.87
N GLU A 82 -12.74 1.71 17.05
CA GLU A 82 -12.55 0.25 16.89
C GLU A 82 -11.18 -0.07 16.26
N ILE A 83 -10.76 0.68 15.22
CA ILE A 83 -9.43 0.55 14.63
C ILE A 83 -8.35 0.80 15.67
N ALA A 84 -8.44 1.92 16.38
CA ALA A 84 -7.49 2.30 17.42
C ALA A 84 -7.36 1.22 18.51
N SER A 85 -8.52 0.73 19.00
CA SER A 85 -8.57 -0.34 20.01
C SER A 85 -8.03 -1.67 19.50
N GLY A 86 -8.31 -2.02 18.24
CA GLY A 86 -7.81 -3.23 17.61
C GLY A 86 -6.29 -3.22 17.41
N LEU A 87 -5.72 -2.07 17.02
CA LEU A 87 -4.27 -1.87 16.92
C LEU A 87 -3.60 -2.10 18.28
N VAL A 88 -4.10 -1.47 19.36
CA VAL A 88 -3.58 -1.67 20.72
C VAL A 88 -3.71 -3.12 21.15
N MET A 89 -4.89 -3.72 20.95
CA MET A 89 -5.20 -5.11 21.35
C MET A 89 -4.33 -6.13 20.59
N SER A 90 -3.89 -5.82 19.37
CA SER A 90 -3.01 -6.72 18.60
C SER A 90 -1.67 -6.94 19.30
N GLY A 91 -1.18 -5.93 20.03
CA GLY A 91 0.15 -5.91 20.63
C GLY A 91 1.29 -5.68 19.64
N ILE A 92 0.99 -5.53 18.35
CA ILE A 92 1.96 -5.30 17.28
C ILE A 92 2.31 -3.82 17.21
N PRO A 93 3.60 -3.44 17.07
CA PRO A 93 3.98 -2.06 16.78
C PRO A 93 3.39 -1.59 15.45
N TYR A 94 2.99 -0.32 15.38
CA TYR A 94 2.36 0.22 14.16
C TYR A 94 2.76 1.67 13.87
N VAL A 95 2.75 2.01 12.58
CA VAL A 95 2.71 3.38 12.08
C VAL A 95 1.33 3.60 11.46
N TRP A 96 0.56 4.54 11.98
CA TRP A 96 -0.79 4.84 11.49
C TRP A 96 -0.89 6.26 10.97
N VAL A 97 -1.26 6.40 9.69
CA VAL A 97 -1.54 7.69 9.06
C VAL A 97 -3.00 8.06 9.28
N VAL A 98 -3.21 9.09 10.09
CA VAL A 98 -4.53 9.66 10.42
C VAL A 98 -4.58 11.07 9.83
N ARG A 99 -4.91 11.15 8.54
CA ARG A 99 -4.98 12.45 7.85
C ARG A 99 -6.13 13.32 8.34
N THR A 100 -5.98 14.62 8.20
CA THR A 100 -7.10 15.58 8.38
C THR A 100 -8.28 15.18 7.50
N GLY A 101 -9.49 15.13 8.10
CA GLY A 101 -10.72 14.71 7.43
C GLY A 101 -10.91 13.19 7.29
N LEU A 102 -10.09 12.35 7.91
CA LEU A 102 -10.34 10.91 8.01
C LEU A 102 -11.62 10.62 8.81
N VAL A 103 -11.83 11.37 9.88
CA VAL A 103 -13.10 11.35 10.63
C VAL A 103 -13.86 12.64 10.33
N SER A 104 -15.08 12.52 9.82
CA SER A 104 -15.88 13.68 9.41
C SER A 104 -16.15 14.61 10.59
N GLY A 105 -15.76 15.89 10.45
CA GLY A 105 -16.04 16.94 11.43
C GLY A 105 -15.14 16.91 12.69
N VAL A 106 -14.07 16.12 12.70
CA VAL A 106 -13.12 16.04 13.83
C VAL A 106 -11.71 16.36 13.36
N GLU A 107 -11.02 17.25 14.05
CA GLU A 107 -9.63 17.60 13.78
C GLU A 107 -8.67 16.53 14.32
N PHE A 108 -7.51 16.39 13.69
CA PHE A 108 -6.49 15.40 14.08
C PHE A 108 -6.06 15.54 15.57
N ALA A 109 -5.85 16.77 16.03
CA ALA A 109 -5.47 17.03 17.41
C ALA A 109 -6.55 16.58 18.42
N ASP A 110 -7.82 16.74 18.07
CA ASP A 110 -8.96 16.31 18.91
C ASP A 110 -9.06 14.77 18.94
N LEU A 111 -8.78 14.11 17.82
CA LEU A 111 -8.73 12.64 17.76
C LEU A 111 -7.64 12.10 18.68
N LEU A 112 -6.44 12.68 18.64
CA LEU A 112 -5.34 12.26 19.52
C LEU A 112 -5.65 12.48 21.02
N THR A 113 -6.34 13.54 21.37
CA THR A 113 -6.72 13.81 22.78
C THR A 113 -7.82 12.89 23.29
N ARG A 114 -8.70 12.43 22.41
CA ARG A 114 -9.81 11.50 22.76
C ARG A 114 -9.36 10.04 22.81
N THR A 115 -8.31 9.72 22.08
CA THR A 115 -7.67 8.42 22.12
C THR A 115 -6.76 8.36 23.35
N SER A 116 -6.95 7.36 24.20
CA SER A 116 -6.19 7.19 25.43
C SER A 116 -4.68 7.23 25.19
N GLU A 117 -3.88 7.58 26.20
CA GLU A 117 -2.41 7.51 26.17
C GLU A 117 -1.88 6.16 25.67
N GLU A 118 -2.70 5.10 25.71
CA GLU A 118 -2.37 3.77 25.17
C GLU A 118 -2.22 3.73 23.65
N ILE A 119 -2.94 4.57 22.88
CA ILE A 119 -2.86 4.63 21.41
C ILE A 119 -1.61 5.39 20.96
N VAL A 120 -1.18 6.38 21.73
CA VAL A 120 0.09 7.10 21.58
C VAL A 120 1.21 6.42 22.40
N SER A 121 0.99 5.17 22.83
CA SER A 121 1.93 4.40 23.64
C SER A 121 3.24 4.12 22.91
N GLN A 122 4.24 3.59 23.62
CA GLN A 122 5.57 3.24 23.09
C GLN A 122 5.54 2.30 21.83
N ARG A 123 4.38 1.69 21.52
CA ARG A 123 4.20 0.75 20.38
C ARG A 123 3.58 1.39 19.14
N GLY A 124 3.01 2.58 19.22
CA GLY A 124 2.34 3.26 18.11
C GLY A 124 3.03 4.55 17.71
N CYS A 125 3.19 4.77 16.41
CA CYS A 125 3.57 6.05 15.82
C CYS A 125 2.39 6.54 14.98
N VAL A 126 1.65 7.55 15.47
CA VAL A 126 0.50 8.13 14.76
C VAL A 126 0.91 9.46 14.16
N VAL A 127 0.71 9.62 12.86
CA VAL A 127 1.12 10.79 12.10
C VAL A 127 0.01 11.24 11.16
N GLU A 128 -0.05 12.53 10.84
CA GLU A 128 -1.03 13.06 9.89
C GLU A 128 -0.70 12.71 8.44
N TRP A 129 0.57 12.60 8.14
CA TRP A 129 1.10 12.22 6.83
C TRP A 129 2.44 11.47 6.97
N ALA A 130 2.74 10.60 6.00
CA ALA A 130 3.99 9.86 5.96
C ALA A 130 4.44 9.60 4.50
N PRO A 131 5.76 9.52 4.25
CA PRO A 131 6.31 9.17 2.94
C PRO A 131 6.12 7.67 2.68
N GLN A 132 4.95 7.27 2.18
CA GLN A 132 4.51 5.88 2.06
C GLN A 132 5.53 4.95 1.41
N GLN A 133 6.18 5.38 0.33
CA GLN A 133 7.18 4.58 -0.37
C GLN A 133 8.41 4.30 0.51
N GLU A 134 8.89 5.31 1.24
CA GLU A 134 10.02 5.14 2.16
C GLU A 134 9.65 4.26 3.36
N ILE A 135 8.40 4.39 3.85
CA ILE A 135 7.86 3.54 4.92
C ILE A 135 7.79 2.08 4.45
N LEU A 136 7.16 1.81 3.30
CA LEU A 136 7.02 0.45 2.77
C LEU A 136 8.37 -0.20 2.45
N ALA A 137 9.36 0.59 2.02
CA ALA A 137 10.73 0.13 1.78
C ALA A 137 11.54 -0.12 3.07
N HIS A 138 11.04 0.31 4.23
CA HIS A 138 11.78 0.21 5.49
C HIS A 138 11.78 -1.23 6.01
N SER A 139 12.95 -1.74 6.40
CA SER A 139 13.14 -3.14 6.81
C SER A 139 12.31 -3.60 8.02
N SER A 140 11.86 -2.67 8.87
CA SER A 140 11.00 -2.99 10.01
C SER A 140 9.55 -3.23 9.64
N ILE A 141 9.10 -2.84 8.42
CA ILE A 141 7.72 -3.06 8.00
C ILE A 141 7.51 -4.53 7.62
N GLY A 142 6.58 -5.17 8.30
CA GLY A 142 6.18 -6.57 8.09
C GLY A 142 4.81 -6.77 7.49
N GLY A 143 3.98 -5.71 7.42
CA GLY A 143 2.65 -5.73 6.84
C GLY A 143 2.09 -4.35 6.59
N PHE A 144 1.10 -4.26 5.70
CA PHE A 144 0.42 -3.02 5.35
C PHE A 144 -1.10 -3.19 5.41
N TRP A 145 -1.77 -2.43 6.26
CA TRP A 145 -3.23 -2.37 6.27
C TRP A 145 -3.69 -1.20 5.42
N THR A 146 -4.35 -1.53 4.31
CA THR A 146 -4.66 -0.58 3.24
C THR A 146 -6.13 -0.63 2.81
N HIS A 147 -6.61 0.48 2.23
CA HIS A 147 -7.88 0.55 1.51
C HIS A 147 -7.84 -0.12 0.11
N SER A 148 -6.71 -0.71 -0.28
CA SER A 148 -6.51 -1.40 -1.56
C SER A 148 -6.65 -0.49 -2.81
N GLY A 149 -6.40 0.82 -2.70
CA GLY A 149 -6.25 1.68 -3.88
C GLY A 149 -5.03 1.24 -4.71
N TRP A 150 -5.14 1.29 -6.06
CA TRP A 150 -4.14 0.71 -6.95
C TRP A 150 -2.69 1.15 -6.66
N ASN A 151 -2.45 2.45 -6.50
CA ASN A 151 -1.08 2.93 -6.24
C ASN A 151 -0.52 2.35 -4.95
N SER A 152 -1.30 2.35 -3.86
CA SER A 152 -0.87 1.80 -2.57
C SER A 152 -0.64 0.29 -2.64
N THR A 153 -1.50 -0.44 -3.35
CA THR A 153 -1.34 -1.88 -3.62
C THR A 153 -0.05 -2.14 -4.38
N PHE A 154 0.18 -1.40 -5.46
CA PHE A 154 1.35 -1.59 -6.30
C PHE A 154 2.67 -1.21 -5.59
N GLU A 155 2.67 -0.12 -4.79
CA GLU A 155 3.80 0.25 -3.95
C GLU A 155 4.14 -0.85 -2.93
N SER A 156 3.14 -1.46 -2.31
CA SER A 156 3.33 -2.58 -1.39
C SER A 156 3.92 -3.80 -2.08
N LEU A 157 3.42 -4.16 -3.27
CA LEU A 157 3.95 -5.26 -4.08
C LEU A 157 5.41 -5.02 -4.50
N CYS A 158 5.76 -3.78 -4.85
CA CYS A 158 7.13 -3.39 -5.20
C CYS A 158 8.11 -3.59 -4.03
N GLU A 159 7.64 -3.46 -2.80
CA GLU A 159 8.46 -3.65 -1.61
C GLU A 159 8.33 -5.05 -0.99
N GLY A 160 7.45 -5.90 -1.55
CA GLY A 160 7.22 -7.26 -1.05
C GLY A 160 6.57 -7.29 0.31
N VAL A 161 5.71 -6.30 0.61
CA VAL A 161 4.99 -6.18 1.88
C VAL A 161 3.60 -6.78 1.73
N PRO A 162 3.23 -7.81 2.53
CA PRO A 162 1.88 -8.38 2.49
C PRO A 162 0.87 -7.43 3.11
N MET A 163 -0.41 -7.59 2.74
CA MET A 163 -1.45 -6.61 3.03
C MET A 163 -2.63 -7.17 3.83
N ILE A 164 -3.26 -6.30 4.65
CA ILE A 164 -4.65 -6.44 5.07
C ILE A 164 -5.47 -5.50 4.19
N CYS A 165 -6.45 -6.03 3.47
CA CYS A 165 -7.25 -5.31 2.49
C CYS A 165 -8.61 -4.94 3.08
N SER A 166 -8.91 -3.64 3.16
CA SER A 166 -10.20 -3.09 3.59
C SER A 166 -10.74 -2.13 2.53
N PRO A 167 -11.22 -2.66 1.38
CA PRO A 167 -11.70 -1.84 0.28
C PRO A 167 -13.01 -1.12 0.63
N ASN A 168 -13.17 0.12 0.14
CA ASN A 168 -14.38 0.90 0.37
C ASN A 168 -15.23 1.08 -0.89
N PHE A 169 -14.62 1.37 -2.05
CA PHE A 169 -15.33 1.66 -3.29
C PHE A 169 -14.45 1.49 -4.54
N GLY A 170 -15.08 1.48 -5.71
CA GLY A 170 -14.45 1.53 -7.02
C GLY A 170 -13.57 0.32 -7.32
N ASP A 171 -12.37 0.56 -7.82
CA ASP A 171 -11.36 -0.44 -8.17
C ASP A 171 -10.79 -1.17 -6.95
N GLN A 172 -10.95 -0.61 -5.75
CA GLN A 172 -10.40 -1.18 -4.51
C GLN A 172 -10.88 -2.60 -4.24
N MET A 173 -12.18 -2.90 -4.54
CA MET A 173 -12.75 -4.24 -4.40
C MET A 173 -12.06 -5.27 -5.32
N VAL A 174 -11.78 -4.86 -6.55
CA VAL A 174 -11.08 -5.71 -7.52
C VAL A 174 -9.62 -5.91 -7.10
N ASN A 175 -8.95 -4.84 -6.70
CA ASN A 175 -7.57 -4.89 -6.23
C ASN A 175 -7.42 -5.79 -5.00
N ALA A 176 -8.32 -5.67 -4.01
CA ALA A 176 -8.34 -6.53 -2.83
C ALA A 176 -8.50 -8.00 -3.19
N ARG A 177 -9.40 -8.32 -4.14
CA ARG A 177 -9.57 -9.68 -4.65
C ARG A 177 -8.29 -10.22 -5.29
N TYR A 178 -7.61 -9.41 -6.12
CA TYR A 178 -6.34 -9.84 -6.71
C TYR A 178 -5.28 -10.10 -5.64
N VAL A 179 -5.15 -9.21 -4.66
CA VAL A 179 -4.20 -9.33 -3.54
C VAL A 179 -4.45 -10.61 -2.74
N CYS A 180 -5.71 -10.91 -2.43
CA CYS A 180 -6.06 -12.01 -1.52
C CYS A 180 -6.22 -13.34 -2.27
N ASP A 181 -6.97 -13.37 -3.40
CA ASP A 181 -7.41 -14.62 -4.03
C ASP A 181 -6.53 -15.03 -5.22
N VAL A 182 -5.87 -14.09 -5.88
CA VAL A 182 -5.07 -14.37 -7.09
C VAL A 182 -3.58 -14.41 -6.79
N TRP A 183 -3.09 -13.39 -6.09
CA TRP A 183 -1.66 -13.28 -5.76
C TRP A 183 -1.30 -13.90 -4.42
N HIS A 184 -2.29 -14.14 -3.56
CA HIS A 184 -2.11 -14.70 -2.22
C HIS A 184 -1.04 -13.94 -1.41
N VAL A 185 -1.17 -12.61 -1.38
CA VAL A 185 -0.27 -11.70 -0.66
C VAL A 185 -1.00 -10.84 0.35
N GLY A 186 -2.22 -11.19 0.71
CA GLY A 186 -2.99 -10.44 1.69
C GLY A 186 -4.18 -11.18 2.27
N ILE A 187 -4.74 -10.57 3.30
CA ILE A 187 -5.93 -11.01 4.04
C ILE A 187 -7.05 -10.03 3.75
N HIS A 188 -8.22 -10.49 3.33
CA HIS A 188 -9.39 -9.66 3.17
C HIS A 188 -10.06 -9.42 4.51
N MET A 189 -10.29 -8.17 4.87
CA MET A 189 -11.08 -7.78 6.03
C MET A 189 -12.38 -7.16 5.53
N GLU A 190 -13.46 -7.95 5.58
CA GLU A 190 -14.82 -7.54 5.24
C GLU A 190 -15.63 -7.24 6.49
N GLY A 191 -16.62 -6.34 6.35
CA GLY A 191 -17.69 -6.15 7.32
C GLY A 191 -17.41 -5.13 8.40
N ASN A 192 -17.90 -5.40 9.59
CA ASN A 192 -17.79 -4.49 10.72
C ASN A 192 -16.35 -4.46 11.24
N PHE A 193 -15.78 -3.26 11.30
CA PHE A 193 -14.48 -3.05 11.94
C PHE A 193 -14.63 -3.21 13.45
N GLU A 194 -14.68 -4.46 13.94
CA GLU A 194 -14.66 -4.73 15.37
C GLU A 194 -13.23 -4.96 15.83
N LYS A 195 -12.85 -4.37 16.96
CA LYS A 195 -11.49 -4.43 17.51
C LYS A 195 -10.92 -5.85 17.66
N ILE A 196 -11.78 -6.83 17.96
CA ILE A 196 -11.35 -8.24 18.10
C ILE A 196 -10.97 -8.82 16.75
N GLU A 197 -11.76 -8.58 15.70
CA GLU A 197 -11.49 -9.04 14.35
C GLU A 197 -10.25 -8.34 13.76
N ILE A 198 -10.12 -7.02 14.01
CA ILE A 198 -8.95 -6.23 13.62
C ILE A 198 -7.69 -6.81 14.27
N ALA A 199 -7.69 -7.01 15.59
CA ALA A 199 -6.55 -7.56 16.29
C ALA A 199 -6.20 -8.99 15.81
N GLY A 200 -7.21 -9.80 15.50
CA GLY A 200 -7.05 -11.14 14.94
C GLY A 200 -6.38 -11.10 13.57
N ALA A 201 -6.89 -10.29 12.63
CA ALA A 201 -6.32 -10.15 11.30
C ALA A 201 -4.86 -9.64 11.33
N ILE A 202 -4.56 -8.70 12.23
CA ILE A 202 -3.20 -8.19 12.42
C ILE A 202 -2.26 -9.30 12.89
N ARG A 203 -2.66 -10.11 13.88
CA ARG A 203 -1.83 -11.23 14.36
C ARG A 203 -1.63 -12.30 13.31
N ARG A 204 -2.68 -12.66 12.56
CA ARG A 204 -2.58 -13.59 11.42
C ARG A 204 -1.52 -13.13 10.42
N LEU A 205 -1.53 -11.84 10.05
CA LEU A 205 -0.55 -11.30 9.11
C LEU A 205 0.86 -11.24 9.71
N MET A 206 0.99 -10.83 10.98
CA MET A 206 2.28 -10.46 11.55
C MET A 206 3.00 -11.61 12.27
N GLU A 207 2.29 -12.52 12.88
CA GLU A 207 2.84 -13.52 13.81
C GLU A 207 2.59 -14.98 13.39
N GLU A 208 1.49 -15.28 12.66
CA GLU A 208 1.08 -16.63 12.35
C GLU A 208 1.75 -17.18 11.07
N ASP A 209 1.63 -18.48 10.84
CA ASP A 209 2.23 -19.15 9.66
C ASP A 209 1.62 -18.64 8.35
N GLU A 210 0.31 -18.32 8.32
CA GLU A 210 -0.33 -17.67 7.18
C GLU A 210 0.41 -16.41 6.75
N GLY A 211 0.78 -15.55 7.69
CA GLY A 211 1.53 -14.32 7.40
C GLY A 211 2.95 -14.59 6.85
N LYS A 212 3.56 -15.72 7.17
CA LYS A 212 4.85 -16.13 6.58
C LYS A 212 4.67 -16.49 5.11
N ASP A 213 3.65 -17.30 4.79
CA ASP A 213 3.34 -17.69 3.41
C ASP A 213 3.02 -16.46 2.55
N LEU A 214 2.23 -15.52 3.08
CA LEU A 214 1.90 -14.26 2.40
C LEU A 214 3.15 -13.41 2.13
N ARG A 215 4.10 -13.34 3.05
CA ARG A 215 5.39 -12.63 2.86
C ARG A 215 6.25 -13.30 1.80
N GLU A 216 6.32 -14.62 1.79
CA GLU A 216 7.06 -15.37 0.77
C GLU A 216 6.50 -15.11 -0.63
N ASN A 217 5.17 -15.14 -0.77
CA ASN A 217 4.50 -14.81 -2.02
C ASN A 217 4.74 -13.34 -2.43
N ALA A 218 4.66 -12.40 -1.49
CA ALA A 218 4.95 -10.99 -1.75
C ALA A 218 6.41 -10.77 -2.21
N ALA A 219 7.36 -11.49 -1.62
CA ALA A 219 8.76 -11.46 -2.04
C ALA A 219 8.97 -12.03 -3.45
N ILE A 220 8.18 -13.04 -3.85
CA ILE A 220 8.21 -13.57 -5.22
C ILE A 220 7.71 -12.52 -6.21
N ILE A 221 6.62 -11.83 -5.88
CA ILE A 221 6.06 -10.76 -6.72
C ILE A 221 7.05 -9.59 -6.85
N LYS A 222 7.64 -9.14 -5.74
CA LYS A 222 8.67 -8.10 -5.74
C LYS A 222 9.77 -8.42 -6.76
N ARG A 223 10.33 -9.63 -6.72
CA ARG A 223 11.39 -10.05 -7.67
C ARG A 223 10.93 -9.98 -9.12
N LYS A 224 9.72 -10.41 -9.45
CA LYS A 224 9.17 -10.32 -10.80
C LYS A 224 9.05 -8.87 -11.28
N ILE A 225 8.62 -7.94 -10.41
CA ILE A 225 8.53 -6.51 -10.72
C ILE A 225 9.94 -5.92 -10.91
N GLU A 226 10.90 -6.30 -10.09
CA GLU A 226 12.31 -5.88 -10.23
C GLU A 226 12.89 -6.35 -11.56
N GLU A 227 12.77 -7.62 -11.91
CA GLU A 227 13.20 -8.20 -13.20
C GLU A 227 12.54 -7.50 -14.39
N SER A 228 11.24 -7.21 -14.32
CA SER A 228 10.52 -6.47 -15.36
C SER A 228 11.04 -5.04 -15.55
N SER A 229 11.54 -4.45 -14.49
CA SER A 229 12.06 -3.07 -14.47
C SER A 229 13.53 -2.93 -14.88
N GLU A 230 14.29 -4.02 -14.86
CA GLU A 230 15.69 -4.06 -15.26
C GLU A 230 15.87 -3.84 -16.77
N SER A 231 17.10 -3.58 -17.19
CA SER A 231 17.42 -3.40 -18.60
C SER A 231 17.09 -4.66 -19.42
N GLY A 232 16.18 -4.52 -20.39
CA GLY A 232 15.66 -5.63 -21.19
C GLY A 232 14.40 -6.31 -20.63
N GLY A 233 13.96 -5.95 -19.42
CA GLY A 233 12.69 -6.39 -18.86
C GLY A 233 11.48 -5.72 -19.52
N CYS A 234 10.29 -6.29 -19.33
CA CYS A 234 9.08 -5.86 -20.03
C CYS A 234 8.75 -4.37 -19.81
N SER A 235 8.72 -3.89 -18.56
CA SER A 235 8.46 -2.48 -18.26
C SER A 235 9.52 -1.54 -18.82
N SER A 236 10.79 -1.97 -18.82
CA SER A 236 11.89 -1.21 -19.42
C SER A 236 11.73 -1.08 -20.95
N LEU A 237 11.36 -2.16 -21.62
CA LEU A 237 11.08 -2.16 -23.08
C LEU A 237 9.86 -1.31 -23.42
N HIS A 238 8.78 -1.39 -22.64
CA HIS A 238 7.61 -0.53 -22.81
C HIS A 238 7.96 0.95 -22.68
N LEU A 239 8.83 1.30 -21.74
CA LEU A 239 9.29 2.68 -21.57
C LEU A 239 10.13 3.15 -22.75
N GLN A 240 11.05 2.33 -23.27
CA GLN A 240 11.83 2.64 -24.46
C GLN A 240 10.94 2.83 -25.70
N ASN A 241 9.96 1.94 -25.89
CA ASN A 241 9.00 2.03 -26.99
C ASN A 241 8.12 3.28 -26.87
N LEU A 242 7.73 3.68 -25.66
CA LEU A 242 7.01 4.94 -25.42
C LEU A 242 7.83 6.14 -25.85
N PHE A 243 9.11 6.22 -25.46
CA PHE A 243 10.00 7.31 -25.90
C PHE A 243 10.14 7.37 -27.41
N SER A 244 10.35 6.21 -28.07
CA SER A 244 10.43 6.13 -29.52
C SER A 244 9.13 6.58 -30.20
N HIS A 245 7.99 6.21 -29.64
CA HIS A 245 6.68 6.64 -30.14
C HIS A 245 6.49 8.16 -30.02
N ILE A 246 6.78 8.74 -28.86
CA ILE A 246 6.68 10.19 -28.65
C ILE A 246 7.56 10.94 -29.65
N ALA A 247 8.79 10.49 -29.85
CA ALA A 247 9.71 11.10 -30.81
C ALA A 247 9.25 11.00 -32.28
N SER A 248 8.40 10.02 -32.60
CA SER A 248 7.87 9.81 -33.97
C SER A 248 6.60 10.61 -34.28
N VAL A 249 5.89 11.08 -33.25
CA VAL A 249 4.60 11.78 -33.38
C VAL A 249 4.78 13.32 -33.20
N GLY A 250 5.92 13.76 -32.66
CA GLY A 250 6.29 15.18 -32.55
C GLY A 250 7.11 15.66 -33.71
#